data_1a6000def5c1982c843478036dae63a3
#
_entry.id   1a6000def5c1982c843478036dae63a3
#
_cell.length_a   1.000
_cell.length_b   1.000
_cell.length_c   1.000
_cell.angle_alpha   90.00
_cell.angle_beta   90.00
_cell.angle_gamma   90.00
#
_symmetry.space_group_name_H-M   'P 1'
#
loop_
_entity.id
_entity.type
_entity.pdbx_description
1 polymer ?
#
loop_
_entity_poly.entity_id
_entity_poly.type
_entity_poly.pdbx_seq_one_letter_code
_entity_poly.pdbx_strand_id
1 'polypeptide(L)'
;MKTALVLGAGGFIGSHLVKRLSKEGYWVRGVDLKHPEFSVSFADHFVIGDLRDPHVVESVIDKKFDEVYQLAADMGGAGYINTGDNDAEVMGNSILINVNVLKRSKIVGIKSIFFASTACVYPEYNQMDPDKINCKEDSVYPAAPDTEYGWEKLFSERLYLAYNKNYGMTNKVARYHNVYGPEGTWDGGKEKAPAAICRKVAKATDEIEIWGNGEQHRSFLYIDEAIKATIDFYRQDKYFEPINIGSERNVSINELVDIVCKISGKILTKKHILGPLGVHARTSHNALIKSVLGYAPDENLEYGLSKTYKWIQGEIE
;
A
#
# COMPACT_ATOMS: atom_id res chain seq x y z
N MET A 1 3.04 28.08 8.01
CA MET A 1 3.52 26.69 7.87
C MET A 1 2.35 25.86 7.40
N LYS A 2 2.50 25.07 6.34
CA LYS A 2 1.46 24.15 5.87
C LYS A 2 1.28 22.99 6.86
N THR A 3 0.07 22.45 6.92
CA THR A 3 -0.32 21.39 7.86
C THR A 3 -0.75 20.14 7.11
N ALA A 4 -0.33 18.99 7.62
CA ALA A 4 -0.76 17.70 7.09
C ALA A 4 -1.30 16.77 8.19
N LEU A 5 -2.32 15.99 7.87
CA LEU A 5 -2.85 14.93 8.69
C LEU A 5 -2.60 13.59 7.99
N VAL A 6 -1.91 12.68 8.67
CA VAL A 6 -1.63 11.32 8.18
C VAL A 6 -2.30 10.32 9.12
N LEU A 7 -3.36 9.68 8.64
CA LEU A 7 -4.08 8.61 9.30
C LEU A 7 -3.48 7.28 8.85
N GLY A 8 -3.04 6.44 9.79
CA GLY A 8 -2.19 5.28 9.51
C GLY A 8 -0.69 5.62 9.55
N ALA A 9 -0.31 6.62 10.36
CA ALA A 9 1.05 7.17 10.43
C ALA A 9 2.08 6.23 11.10
N GLY A 10 1.63 5.23 11.84
CA GLY A 10 2.48 4.19 12.45
C GLY A 10 2.76 3.02 11.51
N GLY A 11 2.02 2.91 10.40
CA GLY A 11 2.23 1.89 9.36
C GLY A 11 3.39 2.21 8.42
N PHE A 12 3.77 1.24 7.59
CA PHE A 12 4.90 1.31 6.67
C PHE A 12 4.84 2.53 5.72
N ILE A 13 3.75 2.67 4.94
CA ILE A 13 3.62 3.80 3.99
C ILE A 13 3.45 5.11 4.75
N GLY A 14 2.67 5.10 5.86
CA GLY A 14 2.39 6.28 6.65
C GLY A 14 3.63 6.89 7.30
N SER A 15 4.53 6.08 7.87
CA SER A 15 5.78 6.56 8.49
C SER A 15 6.71 7.22 7.46
N HIS A 16 6.86 6.62 6.28
CA HIS A 16 7.63 7.22 5.18
C HIS A 16 7.00 8.52 4.67
N LEU A 17 5.68 8.58 4.57
CA LEU A 17 4.97 9.80 4.17
C LEU A 17 5.15 10.93 5.20
N VAL A 18 5.00 10.63 6.49
CA VAL A 18 5.27 11.58 7.59
C VAL A 18 6.70 12.12 7.49
N LYS A 19 7.69 11.25 7.34
CA LYS A 19 9.10 11.61 7.18
C LYS A 19 9.32 12.53 5.98
N ARG A 20 8.66 12.28 4.86
CA ARG A 20 8.75 13.10 3.65
C ARG A 20 8.10 14.47 3.84
N LEU A 21 6.89 14.54 4.39
CA LEU A 21 6.17 15.81 4.63
C LEU A 21 6.90 16.69 5.65
N SER A 22 7.44 16.10 6.73
CA SER A 22 8.28 16.81 7.70
C SER A 22 9.51 17.42 7.03
N LYS A 23 10.21 16.68 6.15
CA LYS A 23 11.34 17.21 5.37
C LYS A 23 10.95 18.35 4.41
N GLU A 24 9.72 18.38 3.96
CA GLU A 24 9.16 19.48 3.14
C GLU A 24 8.71 20.69 3.97
N GLY A 25 8.86 20.64 5.30
CA GLY A 25 8.53 21.74 6.21
C GLY A 25 7.05 21.83 6.59
N TYR A 26 6.29 20.74 6.45
CA TYR A 26 4.93 20.67 6.97
C TYR A 26 4.95 20.45 8.49
N TRP A 27 3.99 21.04 9.19
CA TRP A 27 3.59 20.57 10.51
C TRP A 27 2.69 19.34 10.33
N VAL A 28 3.12 18.20 10.84
CA VAL A 28 2.46 16.92 10.59
C VAL A 28 1.81 16.39 11.86
N ARG A 29 0.48 16.13 11.81
CA ARG A 29 -0.21 15.27 12.77
C ARG A 29 -0.26 13.87 12.22
N GLY A 30 0.32 12.89 12.95
CA GLY A 30 0.20 11.45 12.70
C GLY A 30 -0.82 10.82 13.66
N VAL A 31 -1.64 9.89 13.16
CA VAL A 31 -2.60 9.12 13.98
C VAL A 31 -2.50 7.64 13.61
N ASP A 32 -2.38 6.77 14.62
CA ASP A 32 -2.38 5.31 14.44
C ASP A 32 -2.72 4.61 15.77
N LEU A 33 -2.94 3.31 15.74
CA LEU A 33 -3.07 2.45 16.92
C LEU A 33 -1.74 2.27 17.68
N LYS A 34 -0.60 2.48 16.99
CA LYS A 34 0.74 2.33 17.54
C LYS A 34 1.73 3.29 16.86
N HIS A 35 2.86 3.56 17.50
CA HIS A 35 3.99 4.20 16.86
C HIS A 35 4.60 3.31 15.76
N PRO A 36 5.34 3.88 14.79
CA PRO A 36 6.13 3.09 13.84
C PRO A 36 7.03 2.09 14.59
N GLU A 37 7.05 0.85 14.11
CA GLU A 37 7.76 -0.25 14.78
C GLU A 37 9.26 -0.23 14.48
N PHE A 38 9.62 0.16 13.25
CA PHE A 38 10.99 0.07 12.73
C PHE A 38 11.67 1.44 12.52
N SER A 39 11.03 2.52 12.96
CA SER A 39 11.57 3.87 12.86
C SER A 39 10.99 4.79 13.92
N VAL A 40 11.63 5.94 14.16
CA VAL A 40 11.03 7.00 14.96
C VAL A 40 10.04 7.79 14.12
N SER A 41 8.95 8.25 14.72
CA SER A 41 8.02 9.13 14.04
C SER A 41 8.60 10.53 13.87
N PHE A 42 8.46 11.10 12.70
CA PHE A 42 8.79 12.50 12.37
C PHE A 42 7.56 13.44 12.42
N ALA A 43 6.43 12.95 12.97
CA ALA A 43 5.27 13.81 13.19
C ALA A 43 5.52 14.78 14.33
N ASP A 44 5.15 16.07 14.14
CA ASP A 44 5.19 17.09 15.20
C ASP A 44 4.21 16.77 16.33
N HIS A 45 3.09 16.12 16.00
CA HIS A 45 2.10 15.64 16.95
C HIS A 45 1.63 14.26 16.55
N PHE A 46 2.01 13.24 17.33
CA PHE A 46 1.56 11.88 17.11
C PHE A 46 0.49 11.48 18.14
N VAL A 47 -0.65 10.98 17.67
CA VAL A 47 -1.77 10.55 18.51
C VAL A 47 -1.95 9.04 18.38
N ILE A 48 -1.86 8.34 19.49
CA ILE A 48 -2.29 6.93 19.57
C ILE A 48 -3.80 6.94 19.73
N GLY A 49 -4.52 6.39 18.74
CA GLY A 49 -5.97 6.40 18.76
C GLY A 49 -6.60 5.49 17.71
N ASP A 50 -7.77 4.99 18.03
CA ASP A 50 -8.54 4.08 17.18
C ASP A 50 -9.53 4.89 16.32
N LEU A 51 -9.31 4.95 15.02
CA LEU A 51 -10.16 5.68 14.07
C LEU A 51 -11.53 5.02 13.82
N ARG A 52 -11.78 3.83 14.38
CA ARG A 52 -13.12 3.22 14.44
C ARG A 52 -14.01 3.93 15.47
N ASP A 53 -13.39 4.57 16.46
CA ASP A 53 -14.09 5.40 17.45
C ASP A 53 -14.32 6.81 16.87
N PRO A 54 -15.59 7.26 16.67
CA PRO A 54 -15.90 8.58 16.17
C PRO A 54 -15.42 9.72 17.08
N HIS A 55 -15.28 9.50 18.41
CA HIS A 55 -14.75 10.51 19.32
C HIS A 55 -13.26 10.75 19.10
N VAL A 56 -12.50 9.68 18.85
CA VAL A 56 -11.09 9.81 18.46
C VAL A 56 -10.98 10.58 17.14
N VAL A 57 -11.77 10.20 16.13
CA VAL A 57 -11.77 10.91 14.83
C VAL A 57 -12.14 12.39 15.01
N GLU A 58 -13.10 12.69 15.88
CA GLU A 58 -13.48 14.07 16.19
C GLU A 58 -12.33 14.86 16.83
N SER A 59 -11.58 14.24 17.73
CA SER A 59 -10.46 14.90 18.41
C SER A 59 -9.26 15.13 17.51
N VAL A 60 -8.99 14.25 16.54
CA VAL A 60 -7.82 14.34 15.64
C VAL A 60 -8.11 15.11 14.36
N ILE A 61 -9.38 15.19 13.93
CA ILE A 61 -9.86 16.06 12.83
C ILE A 61 -10.60 17.24 13.46
N ASP A 62 -9.90 18.02 14.26
CA ASP A 62 -10.43 19.15 15.03
C ASP A 62 -10.48 20.45 14.23
N LYS A 63 -9.70 20.54 13.16
CA LYS A 63 -9.52 21.71 12.29
C LYS A 63 -9.29 21.30 10.85
N LYS A 64 -9.30 22.28 9.93
CA LYS A 64 -8.86 22.07 8.55
C LYS A 64 -7.35 21.84 8.50
N PHE A 65 -6.94 20.87 7.70
CA PHE A 65 -5.55 20.63 7.29
C PHE A 65 -5.40 20.98 5.82
N ASP A 66 -4.21 21.42 5.42
CA ASP A 66 -3.90 21.69 4.01
C ASP A 66 -3.85 20.40 3.20
N GLU A 67 -3.36 19.31 3.81
CA GLU A 67 -3.31 17.98 3.20
C GLU A 67 -3.77 16.91 4.18
N VAL A 68 -4.60 15.96 3.71
CA VAL A 68 -5.10 14.82 4.51
C VAL A 68 -4.87 13.53 3.75
N TYR A 69 -4.17 12.58 4.38
CA TYR A 69 -3.84 11.27 3.84
C TYR A 69 -4.47 10.18 4.69
N GLN A 70 -5.41 9.44 4.11
CA GLN A 70 -6.07 8.30 4.74
C GLN A 70 -5.43 7.00 4.26
N LEU A 71 -4.55 6.46 5.10
CA LEU A 71 -3.80 5.21 4.87
C LEU A 71 -4.18 4.13 5.89
N ALA A 72 -4.93 4.50 6.94
CA ALA A 72 -5.33 3.57 7.98
C ALA A 72 -6.32 2.53 7.44
N ALA A 73 -6.03 1.26 7.66
CA ALA A 73 -6.86 0.14 7.28
C ALA A 73 -6.50 -1.09 8.12
N ASP A 74 -7.43 -2.01 8.28
CA ASP A 74 -7.11 -3.35 8.75
C ASP A 74 -6.66 -4.18 7.53
N MET A 75 -5.36 -4.51 7.49
CA MET A 75 -4.76 -5.19 6.35
C MET A 75 -3.45 -5.89 6.72
N GLY A 76 -3.02 -6.80 5.86
CA GLY A 76 -1.75 -7.51 6.00
C GLY A 76 -1.24 -8.05 4.67
N GLY A 77 -0.28 -8.95 4.72
CA GLY A 77 0.21 -9.72 3.56
C GLY A 77 -0.77 -10.84 3.15
N ALA A 78 -0.38 -11.64 2.15
CA ALA A 78 -1.21 -12.71 1.60
C ALA A 78 -1.69 -13.72 2.67
N GLY A 79 -0.86 -14.01 3.66
CA GLY A 79 -1.22 -14.91 4.78
C GLY A 79 -2.29 -14.35 5.72
N TYR A 80 -2.63 -13.08 5.64
CA TYR A 80 -3.66 -12.42 6.44
C TYR A 80 -4.97 -12.19 5.67
N ILE A 81 -4.87 -11.77 4.41
CA ILE A 81 -6.03 -11.35 3.60
C ILE A 81 -6.57 -12.45 2.65
N ASN A 82 -5.85 -13.56 2.44
CA ASN A 82 -6.28 -14.62 1.51
C ASN A 82 -6.70 -15.91 2.23
N THR A 83 -6.71 -15.95 3.57
CA THR A 83 -7.09 -17.16 4.32
C THR A 83 -8.58 -17.24 4.60
N GLY A 84 -9.28 -16.10 4.58
CA GLY A 84 -10.70 -15.99 4.97
C GLY A 84 -10.92 -15.85 6.48
N ASP A 85 -9.89 -16.03 7.31
CA ASP A 85 -10.02 -16.05 8.76
C ASP A 85 -10.31 -14.67 9.37
N ASN A 86 -10.00 -13.59 8.65
CA ASN A 86 -10.10 -12.21 9.13
C ASN A 86 -11.04 -11.33 8.28
N ASP A 87 -11.84 -11.91 7.40
CA ASP A 87 -12.62 -11.16 6.41
C ASP A 87 -13.60 -10.16 7.04
N ALA A 88 -14.31 -10.57 8.08
CA ALA A 88 -15.28 -9.71 8.76
C ALA A 88 -14.60 -8.51 9.44
N GLU A 89 -13.45 -8.71 10.09
CA GLU A 89 -12.67 -7.68 10.75
C GLU A 89 -12.05 -6.73 9.71
N VAL A 90 -11.45 -7.26 8.65
CA VAL A 90 -10.84 -6.48 7.57
C VAL A 90 -11.86 -5.54 6.94
N MET A 91 -13.06 -6.06 6.58
CA MET A 91 -14.14 -5.25 6.01
C MET A 91 -14.70 -4.27 7.03
N GLY A 92 -15.14 -4.76 8.19
CA GLY A 92 -15.83 -3.97 9.20
C GLY A 92 -14.98 -2.84 9.75
N ASN A 93 -13.74 -3.12 10.13
CA ASN A 93 -12.81 -2.14 10.67
C ASN A 93 -12.48 -1.04 9.65
N SER A 94 -12.16 -1.42 8.42
CA SER A 94 -11.78 -0.46 7.37
C SER A 94 -12.95 0.42 6.94
N ILE A 95 -14.17 -0.13 6.83
CA ILE A 95 -15.38 0.65 6.52
C ILE A 95 -15.67 1.67 7.62
N LEU A 96 -15.62 1.28 8.90
CA LEU A 96 -15.85 2.19 10.03
C LEU A 96 -14.86 3.36 10.01
N ILE A 97 -13.58 3.10 9.82
CA ILE A 97 -12.54 4.13 9.69
C ILE A 97 -12.92 5.12 8.58
N ASN A 98 -13.18 4.63 7.37
CA ASN A 98 -13.45 5.47 6.21
C ASN A 98 -14.74 6.31 6.37
N VAL A 99 -15.80 5.72 6.91
CA VAL A 99 -17.06 6.41 7.19
C VAL A 99 -16.87 7.53 8.21
N ASN A 100 -16.18 7.25 9.33
CA ASN A 100 -15.95 8.24 10.38
C ASN A 100 -15.09 9.40 9.87
N VAL A 101 -13.99 9.10 9.17
CA VAL A 101 -13.08 10.10 8.60
C VAL A 101 -13.82 11.00 7.60
N LEU A 102 -14.59 10.44 6.66
CA LEU A 102 -15.32 11.22 5.66
C LEU A 102 -16.40 12.10 6.30
N LYS A 103 -17.18 11.55 7.23
CA LYS A 103 -18.24 12.32 7.93
C LYS A 103 -17.64 13.52 8.68
N ARG A 104 -16.57 13.29 9.45
CA ARG A 104 -15.94 14.35 10.22
C ARG A 104 -15.26 15.37 9.32
N SER A 105 -14.54 14.95 8.30
CA SER A 105 -13.87 15.82 7.32
C SER A 105 -14.85 16.77 6.64
N LYS A 106 -16.03 16.26 6.24
CA LYS A 106 -17.11 17.09 5.69
C LYS A 106 -17.58 18.16 6.69
N ILE A 107 -17.81 17.78 7.97
CA ILE A 107 -18.25 18.72 9.01
C ILE A 107 -17.24 19.83 9.23
N VAL A 108 -15.96 19.49 9.30
CA VAL A 108 -14.86 20.47 9.51
C VAL A 108 -14.57 21.30 8.24
N GLY A 109 -15.04 20.85 7.08
CA GLY A 109 -14.86 21.52 5.79
C GLY A 109 -13.51 21.23 5.14
N ILE A 110 -12.92 20.05 5.38
CA ILE A 110 -11.81 19.51 4.59
C ILE A 110 -12.33 19.23 3.18
N LYS A 111 -11.60 19.70 2.18
CA LYS A 111 -12.05 19.63 0.80
C LYS A 111 -11.52 18.41 0.06
N SER A 112 -10.36 17.91 0.45
CA SER A 112 -9.71 16.80 -0.23
C SER A 112 -9.08 15.84 0.78
N ILE A 113 -9.20 14.55 0.50
CA ILE A 113 -8.53 13.46 1.21
C ILE A 113 -7.90 12.56 0.16
N PHE A 114 -6.62 12.21 0.33
CA PHE A 114 -6.01 11.11 -0.38
C PHE A 114 -6.44 9.80 0.28
N PHE A 115 -6.99 8.87 -0.49
CA PHE A 115 -7.37 7.53 -0.02
C PHE A 115 -6.48 6.46 -0.66
N ALA A 116 -5.86 5.64 0.18
CA ALA A 116 -5.07 4.48 -0.23
C ALA A 116 -5.97 3.28 -0.53
N SER A 117 -6.23 3.05 -1.81
CA SER A 117 -6.84 1.83 -2.33
C SER A 117 -5.76 0.81 -2.74
N THR A 118 -6.13 -0.25 -3.42
CA THR A 118 -5.28 -1.40 -3.73
C THR A 118 -5.55 -1.97 -5.10
N ALA A 119 -4.56 -2.64 -5.69
CA ALA A 119 -4.75 -3.47 -6.89
C ALA A 119 -5.65 -4.70 -6.67
N CYS A 120 -5.98 -5.05 -5.42
CA CYS A 120 -6.94 -6.12 -5.12
C CYS A 120 -8.39 -5.80 -5.50
N VAL A 121 -8.70 -4.54 -5.92
CA VAL A 121 -10.02 -4.18 -6.46
C VAL A 121 -10.27 -4.73 -7.86
N TYR A 122 -9.23 -5.11 -8.59
CA TYR A 122 -9.37 -5.64 -9.95
C TYR A 122 -10.00 -7.03 -9.94
N PRO A 123 -10.87 -7.33 -10.92
CA PRO A 123 -11.50 -8.64 -11.05
C PRO A 123 -10.49 -9.78 -11.14
N GLU A 124 -10.77 -10.88 -10.45
CA GLU A 124 -9.94 -12.09 -10.49
C GLU A 124 -9.71 -12.56 -11.93
N TYR A 125 -10.76 -12.60 -12.75
CA TYR A 125 -10.68 -13.08 -14.15
C TYR A 125 -9.73 -12.26 -15.04
N ASN A 126 -9.39 -11.02 -14.66
CA ASN A 126 -8.39 -10.19 -15.35
C ASN A 126 -6.94 -10.56 -15.01
N GLN A 127 -6.73 -11.50 -14.08
CA GLN A 127 -5.46 -11.77 -13.42
C GLN A 127 -5.08 -13.27 -13.43
N MET A 128 -5.88 -14.12 -14.09
CA MET A 128 -5.67 -15.58 -14.13
C MET A 128 -4.81 -16.02 -15.30
N ASP A 129 -4.64 -15.21 -16.33
CA ASP A 129 -3.78 -15.47 -17.49
C ASP A 129 -2.59 -14.49 -17.45
N PRO A 130 -1.35 -14.95 -17.17
CA PRO A 130 -0.17 -14.08 -17.09
C PRO A 130 0.12 -13.32 -18.39
N ASP A 131 -0.31 -13.83 -19.54
CA ASP A 131 -0.10 -13.21 -20.85
C ASP A 131 -1.19 -12.16 -21.18
N LYS A 132 -2.27 -12.12 -20.41
CA LYS A 132 -3.43 -11.24 -20.66
C LYS A 132 -3.87 -10.45 -19.44
N ILE A 133 -2.91 -10.02 -18.61
CA ILE A 133 -3.20 -9.24 -17.41
C ILE A 133 -3.89 -7.93 -17.80
N ASN A 134 -5.02 -7.63 -17.17
CA ASN A 134 -5.72 -6.37 -17.37
C ASN A 134 -6.05 -5.68 -16.05
N CYS A 135 -5.10 -4.87 -15.56
CA CYS A 135 -5.30 -3.98 -14.40
C CYS A 135 -5.34 -2.51 -14.85
N LYS A 136 -5.94 -2.20 -16.01
CA LYS A 136 -6.25 -0.83 -16.39
C LYS A 136 -7.34 -0.27 -15.49
N GLU A 137 -7.32 1.01 -15.21
CA GLU A 137 -8.22 1.64 -14.24
C GLU A 137 -9.71 1.45 -14.59
N ASP A 138 -10.05 1.40 -15.87
CA ASP A 138 -11.40 1.17 -16.39
C ASP A 138 -11.85 -0.30 -16.34
N SER A 139 -10.93 -1.25 -16.14
CA SER A 139 -11.23 -2.68 -16.13
C SER A 139 -11.77 -3.23 -14.80
N VAL A 140 -11.97 -2.36 -13.79
CA VAL A 140 -12.46 -2.76 -12.48
C VAL A 140 -13.92 -3.26 -12.50
N TYR A 141 -14.65 -2.94 -13.55
CA TYR A 141 -16.04 -3.39 -13.74
C TYR A 141 -16.20 -4.25 -15.00
N PRO A 142 -17.07 -5.30 -14.96
CA PRO A 142 -17.87 -5.74 -13.81
C PRO A 142 -17.00 -6.24 -12.66
N ALA A 143 -17.37 -5.84 -11.42
CA ALA A 143 -16.55 -6.08 -10.23
C ALA A 143 -16.55 -7.56 -9.82
N ALA A 144 -15.37 -8.12 -9.59
CA ALA A 144 -15.13 -9.46 -9.06
C ALA A 144 -13.77 -9.55 -8.36
N PRO A 145 -13.51 -8.76 -7.30
CA PRO A 145 -12.30 -8.89 -6.48
C PRO A 145 -12.12 -10.31 -5.93
N ASP A 146 -10.88 -10.76 -5.82
CA ASP A 146 -10.52 -12.10 -5.36
C ASP A 146 -10.55 -12.27 -3.82
N THR A 147 -10.75 -11.18 -3.07
CA THR A 147 -10.77 -11.19 -1.60
C THR A 147 -11.76 -10.18 -1.05
N GLU A 148 -12.23 -10.39 0.18
CA GLU A 148 -13.09 -9.44 0.90
C GLU A 148 -12.37 -8.11 1.16
N TYR A 149 -11.05 -8.13 1.32
CA TYR A 149 -10.23 -6.92 1.33
C TYR A 149 -10.37 -6.10 0.03
N GLY A 150 -10.39 -6.76 -1.12
CA GLY A 150 -10.61 -6.10 -2.41
C GLY A 150 -12.01 -5.49 -2.53
N TRP A 151 -13.04 -6.20 -2.06
CA TRP A 151 -14.42 -5.71 -2.03
C TRP A 151 -14.59 -4.50 -1.10
N GLU A 152 -13.99 -4.52 0.10
CA GLU A 152 -14.00 -3.36 1.02
C GLU A 152 -13.37 -2.15 0.36
N LYS A 153 -12.17 -2.32 -0.22
CA LYS A 153 -11.46 -1.22 -0.87
C LYS A 153 -12.25 -0.63 -2.05
N LEU A 154 -12.88 -1.48 -2.86
CA LEU A 154 -13.73 -1.02 -3.96
C LEU A 154 -14.97 -0.28 -3.46
N PHE A 155 -15.60 -0.76 -2.39
CA PHE A 155 -16.70 -0.03 -1.73
C PHE A 155 -16.23 1.34 -1.25
N SER A 156 -15.09 1.39 -0.58
CA SER A 156 -14.52 2.64 -0.07
C SER A 156 -14.15 3.61 -1.20
N GLU A 157 -13.58 3.17 -2.33
CA GLU A 157 -13.40 4.03 -3.52
C GLU A 157 -14.71 4.71 -3.93
N ARG A 158 -15.77 3.92 -4.06
CA ARG A 158 -17.10 4.46 -4.42
C ARG A 158 -17.62 5.44 -3.39
N LEU A 159 -17.37 5.20 -2.10
CA LEU A 159 -17.77 6.10 -1.02
C LEU A 159 -17.05 7.45 -1.12
N TYR A 160 -15.74 7.47 -1.35
CA TYR A 160 -14.96 8.70 -1.55
C TYR A 160 -15.44 9.48 -2.79
N LEU A 161 -15.71 8.80 -3.91
CA LEU A 161 -16.23 9.40 -5.13
C LEU A 161 -17.68 9.93 -4.94
N ALA A 162 -18.50 9.25 -4.14
CA ALA A 162 -19.84 9.74 -3.79
C ALA A 162 -19.77 11.03 -2.97
N TYR A 163 -18.79 11.17 -2.05
CA TYR A 163 -18.54 12.41 -1.33
C TYR A 163 -18.08 13.54 -2.27
N ASN A 164 -17.27 13.24 -3.29
CA ASN A 164 -16.91 14.20 -4.33
C ASN A 164 -18.18 14.71 -5.04
N LYS A 165 -19.03 13.80 -5.49
CA LYS A 165 -20.25 14.13 -6.23
C LYS A 165 -21.28 14.90 -5.38
N ASN A 166 -21.51 14.46 -4.14
CA ASN A 166 -22.63 14.96 -3.34
C ASN A 166 -22.28 16.20 -2.52
N TYR A 167 -20.99 16.37 -2.17
CA TYR A 167 -20.54 17.43 -1.26
C TYR A 167 -19.47 18.34 -1.84
N GLY A 168 -19.12 18.16 -3.12
CA GLY A 168 -18.11 18.97 -3.79
C GLY A 168 -16.70 18.80 -3.22
N MET A 169 -16.41 17.65 -2.60
CA MET A 169 -15.07 17.29 -2.22
C MET A 169 -14.24 16.93 -3.47
N THR A 170 -12.92 16.97 -3.33
CA THR A 170 -11.97 16.64 -4.39
C THR A 170 -11.02 15.51 -3.94
N ASN A 171 -11.61 14.47 -3.33
CA ASN A 171 -10.85 13.32 -2.85
C ASN A 171 -10.11 12.63 -4.01
N LYS A 172 -8.93 12.12 -3.72
CA LYS A 172 -8.07 11.39 -4.64
C LYS A 172 -7.96 9.93 -4.21
N VAL A 173 -8.13 9.02 -5.13
CA VAL A 173 -8.06 7.58 -4.88
C VAL A 173 -6.89 6.97 -5.65
N ALA A 174 -5.97 6.32 -4.95
CA ALA A 174 -4.86 5.62 -5.59
C ALA A 174 -4.88 4.12 -5.29
N ARG A 175 -4.77 3.30 -6.34
CA ARG A 175 -4.67 1.83 -6.27
C ARG A 175 -3.21 1.44 -6.23
N TYR A 176 -2.71 1.15 -5.03
CA TYR A 176 -1.32 0.71 -4.87
C TYR A 176 -1.10 -0.71 -5.35
N HIS A 177 0.00 -0.91 -6.09
CA HIS A 177 0.52 -2.21 -6.50
C HIS A 177 1.75 -2.57 -5.67
N ASN A 178 1.60 -3.50 -4.72
CA ASN A 178 2.65 -4.15 -3.91
C ASN A 178 3.83 -3.24 -3.51
N VAL A 179 3.56 -2.24 -2.68
CA VAL A 179 4.60 -1.35 -2.14
C VAL A 179 5.52 -2.14 -1.22
N TYR A 180 6.84 -1.96 -1.36
CA TYR A 180 7.88 -2.59 -0.55
C TYR A 180 9.03 -1.63 -0.27
N GLY A 181 9.85 -1.94 0.72
CA GLY A 181 11.03 -1.15 1.10
C GLY A 181 11.50 -1.45 2.52
N PRO A 182 12.55 -0.76 2.99
CA PRO A 182 12.99 -0.80 4.38
C PRO A 182 11.92 -0.25 5.34
N GLU A 183 12.05 -0.55 6.62
CA GLU A 183 11.17 -0.07 7.71
C GLU A 183 9.72 -0.56 7.59
N GLY A 184 9.47 -1.66 6.85
CA GLY A 184 8.17 -2.33 6.74
C GLY A 184 8.17 -3.69 7.46
N THR A 185 6.99 -4.25 7.72
CA THR A 185 6.87 -5.59 8.30
C THR A 185 7.62 -6.62 7.47
N TRP A 186 8.56 -7.31 8.08
CA TRP A 186 9.48 -8.25 7.42
C TRP A 186 9.43 -9.67 8.02
N ASP A 187 8.78 -9.85 9.16
CA ASP A 187 8.56 -11.12 9.83
C ASP A 187 7.17 -11.15 10.50
N GLY A 188 6.71 -12.33 11.00
CA GLY A 188 5.48 -12.48 11.76
C GLY A 188 4.21 -12.79 10.92
N GLY A 189 4.32 -13.08 9.62
CA GLY A 189 3.22 -13.57 8.77
C GLY A 189 2.37 -12.50 8.10
N LYS A 190 2.62 -11.21 8.38
CA LYS A 190 1.95 -10.08 7.70
C LYS A 190 2.84 -9.40 6.64
N GLU A 191 4.06 -9.90 6.46
CA GLU A 191 5.02 -9.38 5.48
C GLU A 191 4.62 -9.69 4.04
N LYS A 192 5.00 -8.80 3.12
CA LYS A 192 4.84 -9.01 1.67
C LYS A 192 6.02 -9.77 1.06
N ALA A 193 5.82 -10.33 -0.14
CA ALA A 193 6.79 -11.20 -0.80
C ALA A 193 8.23 -10.63 -0.84
N PRO A 194 8.51 -9.37 -1.20
CA PRO A 194 9.89 -8.86 -1.21
C PRO A 194 10.57 -8.94 0.16
N ALA A 195 9.87 -8.55 1.23
CA ALA A 195 10.41 -8.62 2.58
C ALA A 195 10.58 -10.06 3.05
N ALA A 196 9.59 -10.94 2.81
CA ALA A 196 9.66 -12.36 3.12
C ALA A 196 10.84 -13.05 2.42
N ILE A 197 11.05 -12.79 1.12
CA ILE A 197 12.17 -13.35 0.36
C ILE A 197 13.52 -12.81 0.86
N CYS A 198 13.63 -11.50 1.09
CA CYS A 198 14.86 -10.92 1.66
C CYS A 198 15.21 -11.58 3.00
N ARG A 199 14.24 -11.73 3.91
CA ARG A 199 14.42 -12.42 5.19
C ARG A 199 14.84 -13.88 5.02
N LYS A 200 14.12 -14.63 4.17
CA LYS A 200 14.42 -16.04 3.93
C LYS A 200 15.82 -16.21 3.36
N VAL A 201 16.23 -15.41 2.38
CA VAL A 201 17.59 -15.45 1.81
C VAL A 201 18.63 -15.06 2.87
N ALA A 202 18.36 -14.02 3.68
CA ALA A 202 19.31 -13.61 4.74
C ALA A 202 19.57 -14.75 5.74
N LYS A 203 18.53 -15.48 6.16
CA LYS A 203 18.59 -16.59 7.13
C LYS A 203 19.04 -17.93 6.53
N ALA A 204 18.89 -18.14 5.22
CA ALA A 204 19.19 -19.41 4.56
C ALA A 204 20.70 -19.70 4.43
N THR A 205 21.05 -20.99 4.52
CA THR A 205 22.40 -21.51 4.21
C THR A 205 22.43 -22.23 2.86
N ASP A 206 21.51 -23.14 2.59
CA ASP A 206 21.54 -24.03 1.44
C ASP A 206 20.27 -24.00 0.58
N GLU A 207 19.08 -23.82 1.19
CA GLU A 207 17.81 -23.84 0.49
C GLU A 207 16.88 -22.70 0.93
N ILE A 208 15.94 -22.33 0.02
CA ILE A 208 14.86 -21.37 0.29
C ILE A 208 13.51 -21.96 -0.08
N GLU A 209 12.54 -21.92 0.85
CA GLU A 209 11.18 -22.39 0.61
C GLU A 209 10.34 -21.33 -0.11
N ILE A 210 9.67 -21.75 -1.19
CA ILE A 210 8.78 -20.94 -2.04
C ILE A 210 7.41 -21.58 -2.07
N TRP A 211 6.36 -20.79 -1.85
CA TRP A 211 4.97 -21.25 -1.96
C TRP A 211 4.58 -21.51 -3.41
N GLY A 212 3.97 -22.67 -3.68
CA GLY A 212 3.58 -23.12 -5.02
C GLY A 212 4.80 -23.43 -5.88
N ASN A 213 4.67 -23.23 -7.18
CA ASN A 213 5.75 -23.43 -8.16
C ASN A 213 6.62 -22.18 -8.39
N GLY A 214 6.28 -21.05 -7.73
CA GLY A 214 7.01 -19.80 -7.88
C GLY A 214 6.78 -19.04 -9.18
N GLU A 215 5.84 -19.50 -10.03
CA GLU A 215 5.53 -18.90 -11.34
C GLU A 215 4.43 -17.81 -11.27
N GLN A 216 3.89 -17.52 -10.10
CA GLN A 216 3.01 -16.37 -9.95
C GLN A 216 3.78 -15.06 -10.11
N HIS A 217 3.23 -14.18 -10.95
CA HIS A 217 3.89 -12.92 -11.35
C HIS A 217 3.32 -11.72 -10.61
N ARG A 218 4.19 -10.81 -10.18
CA ARG A 218 3.83 -9.54 -9.51
C ARG A 218 4.75 -8.42 -9.95
N SER A 219 4.21 -7.20 -9.96
CA SER A 219 5.05 -6.01 -9.95
C SER A 219 5.20 -5.48 -8.52
N PHE A 220 6.33 -4.87 -8.23
CA PHE A 220 6.68 -4.33 -6.92
C PHE A 220 7.09 -2.88 -7.03
N LEU A 221 6.50 -2.03 -6.19
CA LEU A 221 6.71 -0.58 -6.17
C LEU A 221 7.60 -0.21 -4.98
N TYR A 222 8.75 0.39 -5.24
CA TYR A 222 9.63 0.85 -4.17
C TYR A 222 9.03 2.02 -3.40
N ILE A 223 9.23 2.06 -2.08
CA ILE A 223 8.54 3.00 -1.18
C ILE A 223 8.79 4.46 -1.53
N ASP A 224 10.00 4.86 -1.93
CA ASP A 224 10.28 6.26 -2.24
C ASP A 224 9.51 6.72 -3.49
N GLU A 225 9.36 5.84 -4.50
CA GLU A 225 8.52 6.06 -5.68
C GLU A 225 7.03 6.13 -5.32
N ALA A 226 6.58 5.26 -4.42
CA ALA A 226 5.21 5.28 -3.93
C ALA A 226 4.88 6.61 -3.25
N ILE A 227 5.74 7.08 -2.35
CA ILE A 227 5.56 8.36 -1.64
C ILE A 227 5.60 9.54 -2.60
N LYS A 228 6.55 9.55 -3.54
CA LYS A 228 6.64 10.61 -4.55
C LYS A 228 5.36 10.68 -5.39
N ALA A 229 4.93 9.57 -5.96
CA ALA A 229 3.73 9.52 -6.81
C ALA A 229 2.44 9.85 -6.02
N THR A 230 2.35 9.43 -4.76
CA THR A 230 1.24 9.78 -3.85
C THR A 230 1.11 11.28 -3.69
N ILE A 231 2.20 11.96 -3.34
CA ILE A 231 2.21 13.41 -3.10
C ILE A 231 1.90 14.16 -4.40
N ASP A 232 2.54 13.79 -5.50
CA ASP A 232 2.34 14.46 -6.79
C ASP A 232 0.91 14.25 -7.31
N PHE A 233 0.33 13.06 -7.15
CA PHE A 233 -1.05 12.80 -7.51
C PHE A 233 -2.04 13.55 -6.61
N TYR A 234 -1.78 13.62 -5.31
CA TYR A 234 -2.65 14.36 -4.41
C TYR A 234 -2.67 15.86 -4.73
N ARG A 235 -1.53 16.46 -5.06
CA ARG A 235 -1.36 17.90 -5.28
C ARG A 235 -1.79 18.39 -6.66
N GLN A 236 -1.91 17.50 -7.67
CA GLN A 236 -2.41 17.90 -8.98
C GLN A 236 -3.93 18.14 -8.92
N ASP A 237 -4.46 19.05 -9.77
CA ASP A 237 -5.84 19.53 -9.77
C ASP A 237 -6.65 19.19 -11.04
N LYS A 238 -6.10 18.36 -11.91
CA LYS A 238 -6.66 18.08 -13.24
C LYS A 238 -7.41 16.75 -13.33
N TYR A 239 -7.09 15.79 -12.45
CA TYR A 239 -7.62 14.44 -12.52
C TYR A 239 -8.10 13.96 -11.13
N PHE A 240 -9.32 13.41 -11.02
CA PHE A 240 -9.97 13.07 -9.75
C PHE A 240 -10.51 11.65 -9.69
N GLU A 241 -10.42 10.89 -10.78
CA GLU A 241 -10.81 9.49 -10.80
C GLU A 241 -9.69 8.60 -10.21
N PRO A 242 -9.99 7.35 -9.83
CA PRO A 242 -8.98 6.43 -9.32
C PRO A 242 -7.84 6.20 -10.31
N ILE A 243 -6.61 6.09 -9.78
CA ILE A 243 -5.39 5.89 -10.58
C ILE A 243 -4.53 4.77 -9.99
N ASN A 244 -3.84 4.02 -10.82
CA ASN A 244 -2.82 3.08 -10.38
C ASN A 244 -1.54 3.82 -9.94
N ILE A 245 -0.97 3.40 -8.82
CA ILE A 245 0.38 3.75 -8.41
C ILE A 245 1.17 2.45 -8.24
N GLY A 246 1.99 2.11 -9.24
CA GLY A 246 2.69 0.84 -9.29
C GLY A 246 3.82 0.83 -10.31
N SER A 247 4.60 -0.25 -10.33
CA SER A 247 5.59 -0.54 -11.37
C SER A 247 4.97 -1.44 -12.46
N GLU A 248 5.39 -1.28 -13.71
CA GLU A 248 5.03 -2.19 -14.80
C GLU A 248 5.98 -3.39 -14.91
N ARG A 249 7.11 -3.36 -14.19
CA ARG A 249 8.06 -4.49 -14.22
C ARG A 249 7.45 -5.69 -13.50
N ASN A 250 7.07 -6.68 -14.29
CA ASN A 250 6.49 -7.93 -13.83
C ASN A 250 7.58 -8.99 -13.65
N VAL A 251 7.63 -9.63 -12.48
CA VAL A 251 8.59 -10.69 -12.17
C VAL A 251 7.89 -11.87 -11.50
N SER A 252 8.35 -13.10 -11.77
CA SER A 252 7.92 -14.27 -11.02
C SER A 252 8.52 -14.27 -9.60
N ILE A 253 7.94 -15.06 -8.71
CA ILE A 253 8.54 -15.25 -7.37
C ILE A 253 9.89 -15.94 -7.48
N ASN A 254 10.06 -16.86 -8.45
CA ASN A 254 11.35 -17.49 -8.74
C ASN A 254 12.41 -16.45 -9.14
N GLU A 255 12.07 -15.52 -10.05
CA GLU A 255 12.97 -14.43 -10.45
C GLU A 255 13.27 -13.48 -9.29
N LEU A 256 12.28 -13.18 -8.42
CA LEU A 256 12.49 -12.36 -7.23
C LEU A 256 13.54 -13.01 -6.30
N VAL A 257 13.47 -14.32 -6.09
CA VAL A 257 14.46 -15.08 -5.33
C VAL A 257 15.85 -14.97 -5.98
N ASP A 258 15.95 -15.15 -7.30
CA ASP A 258 17.22 -15.06 -8.02
C ASP A 258 17.87 -13.67 -7.88
N ILE A 259 17.07 -12.61 -7.96
CA ILE A 259 17.54 -11.24 -7.77
C ILE A 259 18.10 -11.06 -6.34
N VAL A 260 17.37 -11.51 -5.32
CA VAL A 260 17.81 -11.37 -3.91
C VAL A 260 19.04 -12.25 -3.62
N CYS A 261 19.10 -13.47 -4.18
CA CYS A 261 20.29 -14.32 -4.09
C CYS A 261 21.53 -13.63 -4.71
N LYS A 262 21.36 -13.01 -5.88
CA LYS A 262 22.43 -12.23 -6.51
C LYS A 262 22.89 -11.04 -5.65
N ILE A 263 21.94 -10.32 -5.02
CA ILE A 263 22.23 -9.20 -4.11
C ILE A 263 23.02 -9.67 -2.88
N SER A 264 22.63 -10.82 -2.31
CA SER A 264 23.27 -11.38 -1.10
C SER A 264 24.59 -12.10 -1.37
N GLY A 265 24.88 -12.44 -2.63
CA GLY A 265 26.01 -13.30 -3.00
C GLY A 265 25.81 -14.78 -2.65
N LYS A 266 24.62 -15.20 -2.24
CA LYS A 266 24.31 -16.60 -1.87
C LYS A 266 23.83 -17.39 -3.08
N ILE A 267 24.15 -18.69 -3.08
CA ILE A 267 23.61 -19.68 -4.03
C ILE A 267 22.71 -20.62 -3.23
N LEU A 268 21.41 -20.55 -3.46
CA LEU A 268 20.41 -21.32 -2.73
C LEU A 268 19.59 -22.21 -3.67
N THR A 269 19.26 -23.42 -3.21
CA THR A 269 18.31 -24.28 -3.90
C THR A 269 16.87 -23.86 -3.60
N LYS A 270 16.04 -23.71 -4.63
CA LYS A 270 14.62 -23.41 -4.47
C LYS A 270 13.84 -24.67 -4.15
N LYS A 271 13.16 -24.67 -2.99
CA LYS A 271 12.29 -25.75 -2.53
C LYS A 271 10.83 -25.29 -2.60
N HIS A 272 10.09 -25.83 -3.55
CA HIS A 272 8.68 -25.50 -3.72
C HIS A 272 7.82 -26.28 -2.73
N ILE A 273 6.97 -25.59 -1.97
CA ILE A 273 6.07 -26.15 -0.95
C ILE A 273 4.64 -25.66 -1.17
N LEU A 274 3.66 -26.36 -0.61
CA LEU A 274 2.27 -25.91 -0.63
C LEU A 274 2.09 -24.61 0.15
N GLY A 275 1.22 -23.73 -0.36
CA GLY A 275 0.89 -22.45 0.29
C GLY A 275 -0.12 -21.65 -0.50
N PRO A 276 -0.67 -20.57 0.06
CA PRO A 276 -1.64 -19.71 -0.61
C PRO A 276 -0.99 -18.95 -1.77
N LEU A 277 -1.60 -18.98 -2.95
CA LEU A 277 -1.05 -18.41 -4.19
C LEU A 277 -1.75 -17.09 -4.59
N GLY A 278 -3.07 -16.97 -4.37
CA GLY A 278 -3.88 -15.89 -4.92
C GLY A 278 -3.95 -15.92 -6.45
N VAL A 279 -4.17 -14.78 -7.09
CA VAL A 279 -4.22 -14.66 -8.56
C VAL A 279 -2.87 -14.99 -9.21
N HIS A 280 -2.88 -15.43 -10.49
CA HIS A 280 -1.66 -15.85 -11.19
C HIS A 280 -0.73 -14.67 -11.52
N ALA A 281 -1.29 -13.51 -11.91
CA ALA A 281 -0.47 -12.34 -12.21
C ALA A 281 -1.18 -11.03 -11.89
N ARG A 282 -0.45 -10.06 -11.34
CA ARG A 282 -0.95 -8.72 -11.03
C ARG A 282 0.14 -7.68 -11.27
N THR A 283 -0.10 -6.80 -12.24
CA THR A 283 0.88 -5.79 -12.67
C THR A 283 0.17 -4.46 -12.89
N SER A 284 0.80 -3.34 -12.51
CA SER A 284 0.27 -2.00 -12.78
C SER A 284 0.24 -1.72 -14.27
N HIS A 285 -0.74 -0.93 -14.69
CA HIS A 285 -0.78 -0.32 -16.02
C HIS A 285 -0.60 1.18 -15.84
N ASN A 286 0.51 1.74 -16.35
CA ASN A 286 0.96 3.08 -15.99
C ASN A 286 0.69 4.17 -17.04
N ALA A 287 -0.05 3.86 -18.13
CA ALA A 287 -0.36 4.87 -19.15
C ALA A 287 -1.13 6.07 -18.56
N LEU A 288 -2.09 5.82 -17.66
CA LEU A 288 -2.88 6.90 -17.05
C LEU A 288 -2.05 7.76 -16.11
N ILE A 289 -1.29 7.19 -15.18
CA ILE A 289 -0.45 7.98 -14.27
C ILE A 289 0.58 8.80 -15.04
N LYS A 290 1.17 8.22 -16.10
CA LYS A 290 2.11 8.94 -16.97
C LYS A 290 1.46 10.14 -17.67
N SER A 291 0.20 9.99 -18.11
CA SER A 291 -0.54 11.10 -18.72
C SER A 291 -0.89 12.20 -17.72
N VAL A 292 -1.19 11.84 -16.46
CA VAL A 292 -1.61 12.75 -15.40
C VAL A 292 -0.42 13.48 -14.77
N LEU A 293 0.68 12.77 -14.48
CA LEU A 293 1.84 13.31 -13.76
C LEU A 293 3.02 13.67 -14.67
N GLY A 294 3.00 13.25 -15.95
CA GLY A 294 4.14 13.40 -16.86
C GLY A 294 5.24 12.34 -16.67
N TYR A 295 5.10 11.46 -15.71
CA TYR A 295 5.99 10.33 -15.44
C TYR A 295 5.21 9.16 -14.83
N ALA A 296 5.84 7.99 -14.77
CA ALA A 296 5.37 6.84 -13.99
C ALA A 296 6.49 6.35 -13.05
N PRO A 297 6.16 5.67 -11.93
CA PRO A 297 7.17 5.01 -11.10
C PRO A 297 8.01 4.04 -11.95
N ASP A 298 9.33 4.16 -11.88
CA ASP A 298 10.27 3.41 -12.73
C ASP A 298 11.58 3.06 -11.99
N GLU A 299 11.56 3.01 -10.65
CA GLU A 299 12.74 2.65 -9.87
C GLU A 299 13.16 1.21 -10.15
N ASN A 300 14.45 1.02 -10.27
CA ASN A 300 15.04 -0.28 -10.51
C ASN A 300 14.76 -1.24 -9.34
N LEU A 301 14.13 -2.39 -9.63
CA LEU A 301 13.75 -3.39 -8.61
C LEU A 301 14.97 -3.88 -7.81
N GLU A 302 16.11 -4.09 -8.47
CA GLU A 302 17.36 -4.53 -7.83
C GLU A 302 17.87 -3.49 -6.83
N TYR A 303 17.74 -2.20 -7.14
CA TYR A 303 18.11 -1.13 -6.21
C TYR A 303 17.25 -1.16 -4.96
N GLY A 304 15.93 -1.18 -5.11
CA GLY A 304 14.99 -1.22 -3.98
C GLY A 304 15.16 -2.50 -3.13
N LEU A 305 15.35 -3.66 -3.78
CA LEU A 305 15.62 -4.93 -3.09
C LEU A 305 16.96 -4.90 -2.34
N SER A 306 17.99 -4.30 -2.90
CA SER A 306 19.29 -4.15 -2.23
C SER A 306 19.17 -3.34 -0.94
N LYS A 307 18.41 -2.24 -0.96
CA LYS A 307 18.15 -1.43 0.24
C LYS A 307 17.33 -2.20 1.27
N THR A 308 16.29 -2.91 0.83
CA THR A 308 15.42 -3.70 1.69
C THR A 308 16.17 -4.88 2.32
N TYR A 309 16.97 -5.61 1.52
CA TYR A 309 17.78 -6.73 1.99
C TYR A 309 18.80 -6.28 3.05
N LYS A 310 19.55 -5.20 2.77
CA LYS A 310 20.54 -4.66 3.70
C LYS A 310 19.90 -4.23 5.03
N TRP A 311 18.75 -3.61 4.97
CA TRP A 311 18.03 -3.21 6.18
C TRP A 311 17.57 -4.45 6.97
N ILE A 312 16.91 -5.43 6.32
CA ILE A 312 16.47 -6.68 6.99
C ILE A 312 17.67 -7.46 7.57
N GLN A 313 18.80 -7.48 6.88
CA GLN A 313 20.01 -8.11 7.40
C GLN A 313 20.45 -7.46 8.73
N GLY A 314 20.43 -6.14 8.82
CA GLY A 314 20.73 -5.41 10.07
C GLY A 314 19.70 -5.63 11.18
N GLU A 315 18.45 -5.96 10.87
CA GLU A 315 17.42 -6.32 11.88
C GLU A 315 17.59 -7.77 12.41
N ILE A 316 18.28 -8.63 11.66
CA ILE A 316 18.52 -10.04 12.04
C ILE A 316 19.80 -10.18 12.91
N GLU A 317 20.80 -9.35 12.68
CA GLU A 317 22.07 -9.31 13.44
C GLU A 317 21.89 -8.71 14.82
#